data_1238dcc1b03e4f874c48671e0c745969
#
_entry.id   1238dcc1b03e4f874c48671e0c745969
#
_cell.length_a   1.000
_cell.length_b   1.000
_cell.length_c   1.000
_cell.angle_alpha   90.00
_cell.angle_beta   90.00
_cell.angle_gamma   90.00
#
_symmetry.space_group_name_H-M   'P 1'
#
loop_
_entity.id
_entity.type
_entity.pdbx_description
1 polymer ?
#
loop_
_entity_poly.entity_id
_entity_poly.type
_entity_poly.pdbx_seq_one_letter_code
_entity_poly.pdbx_strand_id
1 'polypeptide(L)'
;MKRVFTSVALIFGLWGSAHAATSFLNVSYDPTREFYQEYNQAFGKYWKSKTGQEVEFKQSHGGSGKQARSVIDGLQADVVTLALANDIDEIANAGLIRKDWQKQFKNNSAPYTSTVVFLVRKGNPKNIRDWNDLTREGVEIITPNPKTGGAPRWIYLSAWGYALKQPNGNDAKARELVKKLYQNVKVLDSGARGSLTTFAERGIGDVLLSWENEALLATQGLGKDKFEIVYPSVSILAEPSVAIVDKTVEKDGNRNLARGYLNFLYSPLGQELAAKHYFRPRNPQVATKYAKQFPKIKLFNIQDVFGGWAKAQKTHFVNGAIFDQIYAEKP
;
A
#
# COMPACT_ATOMS: atom_id res chain seq x y z
N MET A 1 -7.18 -52.35 69.49
CA MET A 1 -7.66 -51.08 68.90
C MET A 1 -6.52 -50.46 68.10
N LYS A 2 -6.49 -50.64 66.76
CA LYS A 2 -5.51 -50.07 65.87
C LYS A 2 -6.16 -48.89 65.17
N ARG A 3 -5.65 -47.68 65.34
CA ARG A 3 -6.10 -46.45 64.65
C ARG A 3 -5.39 -46.35 63.33
N VAL A 4 -6.15 -46.35 62.21
CA VAL A 4 -5.68 -46.08 60.88
C VAL A 4 -5.77 -44.57 60.69
N PHE A 5 -4.63 -43.90 60.42
CA PHE A 5 -4.56 -42.51 59.98
C PHE A 5 -4.61 -42.48 58.44
N THR A 6 -5.70 -41.99 57.90
CA THR A 6 -5.83 -41.78 56.47
C THR A 6 -5.35 -40.36 56.14
N SER A 7 -4.18 -40.26 55.48
CA SER A 7 -3.64 -39.00 54.96
C SER A 7 -4.34 -38.66 53.67
N VAL A 8 -5.12 -37.58 53.62
CA VAL A 8 -5.68 -36.98 52.39
C VAL A 8 -4.61 -36.08 51.82
N ALA A 9 -4.06 -36.46 50.66
CA ALA A 9 -3.18 -35.59 49.86
C ALA A 9 -4.04 -34.66 49.02
N LEU A 10 -4.02 -33.35 49.34
CA LEU A 10 -4.60 -32.31 48.49
C LEU A 10 -3.70 -32.08 47.28
N ILE A 11 -4.12 -32.55 46.11
CA ILE A 11 -3.48 -32.23 44.84
C ILE A 11 -4.00 -30.84 44.42
N PHE A 12 -3.18 -29.80 44.64
CA PHE A 12 -3.40 -28.50 44.02
C PHE A 12 -3.09 -28.62 42.49
N GLY A 13 -4.12 -28.83 41.72
CA GLY A 13 -4.04 -28.70 40.26
C GLY A 13 -3.74 -27.26 39.89
N LEU A 14 -2.51 -26.98 39.46
CA LEU A 14 -2.16 -25.75 38.73
C LEU A 14 -2.93 -25.75 37.39
N TRP A 15 -4.09 -25.18 37.41
CA TRP A 15 -4.77 -24.83 36.17
C TRP A 15 -3.98 -23.66 35.56
N GLY A 16 -3.02 -23.96 34.70
CA GLY A 16 -2.43 -22.99 33.82
C GLY A 16 -3.53 -22.47 32.93
N SER A 17 -3.98 -21.24 33.18
CA SER A 17 -4.87 -20.53 32.25
C SER A 17 -4.12 -20.41 30.93
N ALA A 18 -4.43 -21.26 29.96
CA ALA A 18 -4.05 -21.05 28.58
C ALA A 18 -4.76 -19.74 28.15
N HIS A 19 -4.05 -18.61 28.25
CA HIS A 19 -4.53 -17.38 27.66
C HIS A 19 -4.62 -17.61 26.14
N ALA A 20 -5.84 -17.57 25.60
CA ALA A 20 -6.03 -17.57 24.18
C ALA A 20 -5.22 -16.40 23.59
N ALA A 21 -4.53 -16.65 22.48
CA ALA A 21 -3.77 -15.61 21.81
C ALA A 21 -4.71 -14.46 21.40
N THR A 22 -4.27 -13.23 21.64
CA THR A 22 -5.02 -12.04 21.24
C THR A 22 -5.08 -11.98 19.71
N SER A 23 -6.30 -11.91 19.13
CA SER A 23 -6.46 -11.74 17.69
C SER A 23 -6.24 -10.28 17.29
N PHE A 24 -5.52 -10.05 16.21
CA PHE A 24 -5.20 -8.72 15.69
C PHE A 24 -5.28 -8.71 14.17
N LEU A 25 -6.10 -7.82 13.61
CA LEU A 25 -6.32 -7.70 12.17
C LEU A 25 -5.73 -6.42 11.61
N ASN A 26 -4.78 -6.56 10.67
CA ASN A 26 -4.33 -5.49 9.79
C ASN A 26 -5.05 -5.57 8.44
N VAL A 27 -5.79 -4.54 8.09
CA VAL A 27 -6.42 -4.39 6.78
C VAL A 27 -5.53 -3.51 5.91
N SER A 28 -4.98 -4.10 4.84
CA SER A 28 -3.96 -3.49 4.00
C SER A 28 -4.33 -3.52 2.52
N TYR A 29 -3.45 -3.03 1.66
CA TYR A 29 -3.64 -3.05 0.20
C TYR A 29 -2.69 -4.06 -0.47
N ASP A 30 -2.95 -4.40 -1.73
CA ASP A 30 -2.32 -5.52 -2.43
C ASP A 30 -0.78 -5.58 -2.37
N PRO A 31 -0.03 -4.50 -2.65
CA PRO A 31 1.43 -4.57 -2.70
C PRO A 31 2.16 -4.90 -1.40
N THR A 32 1.46 -4.93 -0.26
CA THR A 32 2.08 -5.16 1.06
C THR A 32 2.00 -6.59 1.57
N ARG A 33 1.50 -7.54 0.77
CA ARG A 33 1.26 -8.93 1.20
C ARG A 33 2.48 -9.58 1.82
N GLU A 34 3.57 -9.63 1.10
CA GLU A 34 4.82 -10.27 1.53
C GLU A 34 5.48 -9.51 2.67
N PHE A 35 5.41 -8.18 2.61
CA PHE A 35 5.94 -7.31 3.66
C PHE A 35 5.27 -7.57 5.01
N TYR A 36 3.95 -7.50 5.09
CA TYR A 36 3.27 -7.71 6.37
C TYR A 36 3.31 -9.16 6.85
N GLN A 37 3.49 -10.13 5.98
CA GLN A 37 3.73 -11.50 6.40
C GLN A 37 5.02 -11.64 7.23
N GLU A 38 6.12 -11.09 6.76
CA GLU A 38 7.40 -11.09 7.50
C GLU A 38 7.39 -10.12 8.69
N TYR A 39 6.80 -8.95 8.50
CA TYR A 39 6.63 -7.94 9.53
C TYR A 39 5.88 -8.46 10.76
N ASN A 40 4.76 -9.16 10.56
CA ASN A 40 3.96 -9.73 11.64
C ASN A 40 4.77 -10.74 12.46
N GLN A 41 5.61 -11.55 11.82
CA GLN A 41 6.50 -12.49 12.53
C GLN A 41 7.55 -11.75 13.38
N ALA A 42 8.18 -10.73 12.82
CA ALA A 42 9.19 -9.93 13.53
C ALA A 42 8.58 -9.14 14.68
N PHE A 43 7.45 -8.46 14.43
CA PHE A 43 6.74 -7.73 15.46
C PHE A 43 6.21 -8.65 16.56
N GLY A 44 5.66 -9.81 16.23
CA GLY A 44 5.14 -10.77 17.19
C GLY A 44 6.23 -11.26 18.18
N LYS A 45 7.43 -11.56 17.68
CA LYS A 45 8.59 -11.90 18.51
C LYS A 45 9.00 -10.73 19.43
N TYR A 46 9.08 -9.53 18.86
CA TYR A 46 9.39 -8.31 19.60
C TYR A 46 8.35 -8.07 20.70
N TRP A 47 7.06 -8.10 20.36
CA TRP A 47 5.97 -7.82 21.30
C TRP A 47 5.92 -8.82 22.43
N LYS A 48 6.03 -10.12 22.12
CA LYS A 48 6.10 -11.19 23.13
C LYS A 48 7.28 -10.99 24.06
N SER A 49 8.46 -10.61 23.55
CA SER A 49 9.65 -10.37 24.39
C SER A 49 9.48 -9.18 25.34
N LYS A 50 8.67 -8.19 24.98
CA LYS A 50 8.43 -6.97 25.78
C LYS A 50 7.28 -7.09 26.76
N THR A 51 6.24 -7.83 26.42
CA THR A 51 4.98 -7.85 27.15
C THR A 51 4.57 -9.23 27.67
N GLY A 52 5.19 -10.29 27.16
CA GLY A 52 4.75 -11.67 27.41
C GLY A 52 3.50 -12.08 26.61
N GLN A 53 2.86 -11.14 25.91
CA GLN A 53 1.61 -11.39 25.19
C GLN A 53 1.87 -12.08 23.85
N GLU A 54 1.14 -13.17 23.60
CA GLU A 54 1.07 -13.80 22.28
C GLU A 54 -0.07 -13.21 21.45
N VAL A 55 0.20 -12.98 20.17
CA VAL A 55 -0.74 -12.37 19.24
C VAL A 55 -0.88 -13.23 18.01
N GLU A 56 -2.14 -13.51 17.63
CA GLU A 56 -2.49 -14.10 16.34
C GLU A 56 -2.73 -12.99 15.34
N PHE A 57 -1.77 -12.77 14.43
CA PHE A 57 -1.90 -11.75 13.40
C PHE A 57 -2.70 -12.28 12.21
N LYS A 58 -3.73 -11.52 11.86
CA LYS A 58 -4.54 -11.70 10.66
C LYS A 58 -4.31 -10.53 9.72
N GLN A 59 -4.40 -10.78 8.43
CA GLN A 59 -4.26 -9.74 7.42
C GLN A 59 -5.27 -9.92 6.29
N SER A 60 -5.80 -8.79 5.83
CA SER A 60 -6.66 -8.70 4.66
C SER A 60 -5.99 -7.82 3.63
N HIS A 61 -5.95 -8.25 2.38
CA HIS A 61 -5.34 -7.52 1.27
C HIS A 61 -6.29 -7.42 0.09
N GLY A 62 -6.24 -6.29 -0.59
CA GLY A 62 -7.06 -6.00 -1.76
C GLY A 62 -6.82 -4.59 -2.26
N GLY A 63 -7.65 -4.12 -3.17
CA GLY A 63 -7.64 -2.71 -3.56
C GLY A 63 -7.93 -1.80 -2.38
N SER A 64 -7.12 -0.76 -2.16
CA SER A 64 -7.16 0.10 -0.96
C SER A 64 -8.55 0.69 -0.68
N GLY A 65 -9.23 1.21 -1.72
CA GLY A 65 -10.59 1.74 -1.56
C GLY A 65 -11.63 0.65 -1.21
N LYS A 66 -11.47 -0.57 -1.73
CA LYS A 66 -12.31 -1.71 -1.33
C LYS A 66 -12.07 -2.10 0.12
N GLN A 67 -10.82 -2.09 0.57
CA GLN A 67 -10.44 -2.38 1.95
C GLN A 67 -11.02 -1.34 2.91
N ALA A 68 -10.94 -0.05 2.57
CA ALA A 68 -11.58 1.01 3.34
C ALA A 68 -13.10 0.79 3.46
N ARG A 69 -13.75 0.47 2.35
CA ARG A 69 -15.19 0.14 2.33
C ARG A 69 -15.52 -1.05 3.23
N SER A 70 -14.74 -2.12 3.17
CA SER A 70 -14.95 -3.30 4.02
C SER A 70 -14.91 -2.95 5.52
N VAL A 71 -14.00 -2.06 5.93
CA VAL A 71 -13.93 -1.57 7.32
C VAL A 71 -15.17 -0.74 7.69
N ILE A 72 -15.59 0.16 6.79
CA ILE A 72 -16.81 0.97 6.97
C ILE A 72 -18.05 0.07 7.11
N ASP A 73 -18.11 -0.99 6.30
CA ASP A 73 -19.21 -1.96 6.27
C ASP A 73 -19.17 -2.99 7.42
N GLY A 74 -18.19 -2.88 8.34
CA GLY A 74 -18.18 -3.64 9.59
C GLY A 74 -17.06 -4.63 9.80
N LEU A 75 -16.06 -4.72 8.88
CA LEU A 75 -14.86 -5.54 9.10
C LEU A 75 -14.08 -4.98 10.30
N GLN A 76 -13.95 -5.77 11.36
CA GLN A 76 -13.33 -5.37 12.62
C GLN A 76 -11.80 -5.38 12.49
N ALA A 77 -11.24 -4.33 11.91
CA ALA A 77 -9.79 -4.13 11.80
C ALA A 77 -9.25 -3.41 13.03
N ASP A 78 -8.11 -3.84 13.57
CA ASP A 78 -7.38 -3.12 14.63
C ASP A 78 -6.61 -1.93 14.05
N VAL A 79 -6.00 -2.15 12.89
CA VAL A 79 -5.27 -1.12 12.15
C VAL A 79 -5.60 -1.21 10.67
N VAL A 80 -5.45 -0.08 9.99
CA VAL A 80 -5.45 0.00 8.53
C VAL A 80 -4.08 0.50 8.06
N THR A 81 -3.58 -0.09 6.99
CA THR A 81 -2.31 0.28 6.35
C THR A 81 -2.58 0.39 4.85
N LEU A 82 -3.10 1.54 4.43
CA LEU A 82 -3.70 1.73 3.12
C LEU A 82 -2.79 2.51 2.17
N ALA A 83 -3.14 2.50 0.88
CA ALA A 83 -2.30 3.08 -0.15
C ALA A 83 -2.27 4.63 -0.14
N LEU A 84 -3.29 5.26 0.43
CA LEU A 84 -3.40 6.73 0.43
C LEU A 84 -4.28 7.25 1.57
N ALA A 85 -4.00 8.48 1.98
CA ALA A 85 -4.66 9.13 3.10
C ALA A 85 -6.18 9.26 2.92
N ASN A 86 -6.67 9.52 1.70
CA ASN A 86 -8.10 9.68 1.46
C ASN A 86 -8.92 8.43 1.84
N ASP A 87 -8.38 7.23 1.63
CA ASP A 87 -9.09 6.00 1.99
C ASP A 87 -9.23 5.86 3.52
N ILE A 88 -8.25 6.36 4.29
CA ILE A 88 -8.33 6.44 5.76
C ILE A 88 -9.29 7.56 6.18
N ASP A 89 -9.29 8.70 5.49
CA ASP A 89 -10.23 9.80 5.74
C ASP A 89 -11.69 9.34 5.58
N GLU A 90 -11.99 8.49 4.62
CA GLU A 90 -13.33 7.90 4.45
C GLU A 90 -13.76 7.08 5.68
N ILE A 91 -12.85 6.29 6.25
CA ILE A 91 -13.10 5.53 7.49
C ILE A 91 -13.26 6.48 8.69
N ALA A 92 -12.45 7.55 8.75
CA ALA A 92 -12.55 8.56 9.79
C ALA A 92 -13.87 9.36 9.71
N ASN A 93 -14.32 9.66 8.49
CA ASN A 93 -15.62 10.30 8.25
C ASN A 93 -16.81 9.42 8.65
N ALA A 94 -16.65 8.10 8.57
CA ALA A 94 -17.62 7.13 9.11
C ALA A 94 -17.57 7.00 10.64
N GLY A 95 -16.70 7.74 11.34
CA GLY A 95 -16.61 7.78 12.80
C GLY A 95 -15.85 6.61 13.44
N LEU A 96 -15.13 5.81 12.64
CA LEU A 96 -14.39 4.62 13.13
C LEU A 96 -12.95 4.93 13.53
N ILE A 97 -12.36 5.97 12.93
CA ILE A 97 -11.00 6.47 13.16
C ILE A 97 -11.10 7.94 13.59
N ARG A 98 -10.24 8.37 14.50
CA ARG A 98 -10.15 9.78 14.91
C ARG A 98 -9.77 10.67 13.74
N LYS A 99 -10.32 11.88 13.67
CA LYS A 99 -10.10 12.79 12.54
C LYS A 99 -8.66 13.31 12.42
N ASP A 100 -7.93 13.38 13.53
CA ASP A 100 -6.53 13.80 13.57
C ASP A 100 -5.53 12.62 13.47
N TRP A 101 -5.93 11.53 12.82
CA TRP A 101 -5.16 10.30 12.70
C TRP A 101 -3.76 10.52 12.08
N GLN A 102 -3.61 11.46 11.14
CA GLN A 102 -2.32 11.77 10.51
C GLN A 102 -1.28 12.31 11.49
N LYS A 103 -1.74 12.92 12.61
CA LYS A 103 -0.85 13.46 13.64
C LYS A 103 -0.39 12.41 14.67
N GLN A 104 -0.90 11.19 14.58
CA GLN A 104 -0.63 10.14 15.57
C GLN A 104 0.75 9.50 15.41
N PHE A 105 1.31 9.52 14.22
CA PHE A 105 2.61 8.94 13.89
C PHE A 105 3.43 9.91 13.04
N LYS A 106 4.75 9.71 13.01
CA LYS A 106 5.68 10.54 12.23
C LYS A 106 5.32 10.56 10.73
N ASN A 107 5.79 11.60 10.04
CA ASN A 107 5.62 11.78 8.59
C ASN A 107 4.14 11.70 8.14
N ASN A 108 3.24 12.36 8.87
CA ASN A 108 1.80 12.31 8.62
C ASN A 108 1.25 10.87 8.56
N SER A 109 1.77 10.01 9.45
CA SER A 109 1.42 8.59 9.51
C SER A 109 1.77 7.79 8.24
N ALA A 110 2.81 8.20 7.51
CA ALA A 110 3.34 7.48 6.34
C ALA A 110 4.75 6.95 6.64
N PRO A 111 4.89 5.69 7.10
CA PRO A 111 6.16 5.14 7.60
C PRO A 111 7.19 4.85 6.51
N TYR A 112 6.77 4.65 5.29
CA TYR A 112 7.61 4.38 4.11
C TYR A 112 6.98 5.02 2.88
N THR A 113 7.72 5.02 1.76
CA THR A 113 7.25 5.61 0.50
C THR A 113 7.42 4.65 -0.66
N SER A 114 6.83 4.98 -1.77
CA SER A 114 7.03 4.35 -3.07
C SER A 114 6.94 5.40 -4.17
N THR A 115 6.99 4.96 -5.40
CA THR A 115 6.76 5.81 -6.58
C THR A 115 6.19 4.97 -7.72
N VAL A 116 5.77 5.63 -8.78
CA VAL A 116 5.25 4.99 -9.99
C VAL A 116 6.39 4.79 -10.99
N VAL A 117 6.47 3.59 -11.51
CA VAL A 117 7.43 3.17 -12.55
C VAL A 117 6.71 2.39 -13.64
N PHE A 118 7.40 2.08 -14.73
CA PHE A 118 6.92 1.23 -15.80
C PHE A 118 7.65 -0.11 -15.77
N LEU A 119 6.92 -1.21 -15.77
CA LEU A 119 7.46 -2.53 -15.97
C LEU A 119 7.25 -2.92 -17.43
N VAL A 120 8.34 -3.17 -18.15
CA VAL A 120 8.31 -3.53 -19.58
C VAL A 120 8.89 -4.92 -19.80
N ARG A 121 8.61 -5.50 -20.97
CA ARG A 121 9.21 -6.75 -21.40
C ARG A 121 10.72 -6.60 -21.55
N LYS A 122 11.47 -7.69 -21.37
CA LYS A 122 12.93 -7.71 -21.53
C LYS A 122 13.36 -7.11 -22.85
N GLY A 123 14.37 -6.24 -22.82
CA GLY A 123 14.87 -5.50 -23.99
C GLY A 123 13.99 -4.34 -24.42
N ASN A 124 12.90 -4.04 -23.68
CA ASN A 124 11.99 -2.92 -23.95
C ASN A 124 11.61 -2.78 -25.44
N PRO A 125 10.92 -3.78 -26.04
CA PRO A 125 10.68 -3.83 -27.50
C PRO A 125 9.92 -2.63 -28.05
N LYS A 126 9.09 -2.00 -27.21
CA LYS A 126 8.31 -0.79 -27.57
C LYS A 126 9.06 0.51 -27.31
N ASN A 127 10.32 0.44 -26.85
CA ASN A 127 11.15 1.62 -26.55
C ASN A 127 10.40 2.66 -25.68
N ILE A 128 9.78 2.18 -24.59
CA ILE A 128 9.10 3.00 -23.58
C ILE A 128 10.15 3.64 -22.68
N ARG A 129 10.22 4.96 -22.62
CA ARG A 129 11.20 5.69 -21.80
C ARG A 129 10.55 6.68 -20.84
N ASP A 130 9.42 7.26 -21.23
CA ASP A 130 8.72 8.27 -20.45
C ASP A 130 7.21 8.22 -20.69
N TRP A 131 6.46 9.03 -19.96
CA TRP A 131 4.99 9.08 -20.00
C TRP A 131 4.42 9.31 -21.40
N ASN A 132 5.06 10.16 -22.23
CA ASN A 132 4.61 10.40 -23.59
C ASN A 132 4.65 9.15 -24.47
N ASP A 133 5.57 8.22 -24.22
CA ASP A 133 5.67 6.99 -25.01
C ASP A 133 4.46 6.07 -24.82
N LEU A 134 3.76 6.21 -23.68
CA LEU A 134 2.55 5.46 -23.37
C LEU A 134 1.35 5.87 -24.22
N THR A 135 1.42 7.03 -24.88
CA THR A 135 0.32 7.55 -25.72
C THR A 135 0.45 7.16 -27.18
N ARG A 136 1.55 6.47 -27.56
CA ARG A 136 1.78 6.02 -28.95
C ARG A 136 0.79 4.93 -29.35
N GLU A 137 0.32 4.97 -30.58
CA GLU A 137 -0.49 3.92 -31.17
C GLU A 137 0.23 2.56 -31.11
N GLY A 138 -0.49 1.49 -30.81
CA GLY A 138 0.04 0.15 -30.73
C GLY A 138 0.81 -0.17 -29.43
N VAL A 139 0.82 0.72 -28.45
CA VAL A 139 1.31 0.42 -27.08
C VAL A 139 0.15 -0.09 -26.25
N GLU A 140 0.25 -1.31 -25.76
CA GLU A 140 -0.77 -1.91 -24.87
C GLU A 140 -0.38 -1.77 -23.40
N ILE A 141 -1.21 -1.05 -22.63
CA ILE A 141 -1.00 -0.75 -21.22
C ILE A 141 -1.84 -1.65 -20.34
N ILE A 142 -1.23 -2.16 -19.26
CA ILE A 142 -1.93 -2.78 -18.14
C ILE A 142 -1.82 -1.85 -16.94
N THR A 143 -2.93 -1.59 -16.28
CA THR A 143 -2.97 -0.76 -15.07
C THR A 143 -4.19 -1.13 -14.20
N PRO A 144 -4.12 -1.01 -12.88
CA PRO A 144 -5.30 -1.22 -12.04
C PRO A 144 -6.28 -0.04 -12.11
N ASN A 145 -7.50 -0.29 -11.65
CA ASN A 145 -8.61 0.65 -11.74
C ASN A 145 -8.61 1.68 -10.60
N PRO A 146 -8.56 2.99 -10.88
CA PRO A 146 -8.63 4.05 -9.87
C PRO A 146 -9.92 4.07 -9.02
N LYS A 147 -11.00 3.47 -9.50
CA LYS A 147 -12.28 3.38 -8.77
C LYS A 147 -12.25 2.31 -7.67
N THR A 148 -11.34 1.36 -7.74
CA THR A 148 -11.29 0.22 -6.79
C THR A 148 -9.98 0.13 -6.01
N GLY A 149 -8.89 0.68 -6.53
CA GLY A 149 -7.56 0.64 -5.95
C GLY A 149 -7.00 2.02 -5.58
N GLY A 150 -6.14 2.06 -4.57
CA GLY A 150 -5.42 3.28 -4.21
C GLY A 150 -4.17 3.49 -5.06
N ALA A 151 -3.39 2.45 -5.32
CA ALA A 151 -2.21 2.53 -6.17
C ALA A 151 -2.49 3.16 -7.56
N PRO A 152 -3.58 2.81 -8.26
CA PRO A 152 -3.89 3.42 -9.55
C PRO A 152 -4.26 4.90 -9.49
N ARG A 153 -4.74 5.42 -8.35
CA ARG A 153 -4.94 6.87 -8.20
C ARG A 153 -3.61 7.62 -8.22
N TRP A 154 -2.58 7.08 -7.56
CA TRP A 154 -1.21 7.60 -7.64
C TRP A 154 -0.66 7.50 -9.07
N ILE A 155 -0.92 6.41 -9.79
CA ILE A 155 -0.49 6.22 -11.19
C ILE A 155 -1.11 7.30 -12.09
N TYR A 156 -2.42 7.49 -12.02
CA TYR A 156 -3.15 8.52 -12.77
C TYR A 156 -2.60 9.92 -12.47
N LEU A 157 -2.44 10.27 -11.18
CA LEU A 157 -1.93 11.58 -10.78
C LEU A 157 -0.47 11.78 -11.15
N SER A 158 0.33 10.71 -11.23
CA SER A 158 1.70 10.78 -11.71
C SER A 158 1.77 11.20 -13.18
N ALA A 159 0.92 10.63 -14.03
CA ALA A 159 0.80 11.00 -15.44
C ALA A 159 0.31 12.45 -15.60
N TRP A 160 -0.70 12.83 -14.82
CA TRP A 160 -1.23 14.20 -14.84
C TRP A 160 -0.17 15.23 -14.43
N GLY A 161 0.52 14.98 -13.32
CA GLY A 161 1.57 15.84 -12.81
C GLY A 161 2.79 15.94 -13.73
N TYR A 162 3.14 14.85 -14.43
CA TYR A 162 4.16 14.91 -15.48
C TYR A 162 3.77 15.93 -16.57
N ALA A 163 2.54 15.89 -17.06
CA ALA A 163 2.08 16.82 -18.11
C ALA A 163 2.08 18.28 -17.62
N LEU A 164 1.67 18.52 -16.36
CA LEU A 164 1.71 19.86 -15.77
C LEU A 164 3.13 20.43 -15.70
N LYS A 165 4.14 19.58 -15.55
CA LYS A 165 5.56 19.97 -15.39
C LYS A 165 6.30 20.11 -16.73
N GLN A 166 5.66 19.81 -17.85
CA GLN A 166 6.24 20.04 -19.17
C GLN A 166 6.19 21.54 -19.53
N PRO A 167 7.03 22.01 -20.47
CA PRO A 167 6.95 23.38 -20.98
C PRO A 167 5.53 23.74 -21.42
N ASN A 168 5.01 24.85 -20.92
CA ASN A 168 3.62 25.28 -21.14
C ASN A 168 2.56 24.24 -20.69
N GLY A 169 2.89 23.42 -19.68
CA GLY A 169 1.99 22.43 -19.09
C GLY A 169 0.77 23.10 -18.44
N ASN A 170 -0.40 22.52 -18.62
CA ASN A 170 -1.66 22.94 -18.01
C ASN A 170 -2.63 21.77 -17.92
N ASP A 171 -3.76 21.96 -17.26
CA ASP A 171 -4.75 20.88 -17.04
C ASP A 171 -5.35 20.35 -18.36
N ALA A 172 -5.51 21.18 -19.39
CA ALA A 172 -6.00 20.71 -20.68
C ALA A 172 -5.03 19.72 -21.33
N LYS A 173 -3.74 20.03 -21.33
CA LYS A 173 -2.68 19.12 -21.82
C LYS A 173 -2.56 17.86 -20.96
N ALA A 174 -2.71 17.99 -19.65
CA ALA A 174 -2.69 16.86 -18.74
C ALA A 174 -3.88 15.92 -19.00
N ARG A 175 -5.09 16.47 -19.19
CA ARG A 175 -6.28 15.71 -19.56
C ARG A 175 -6.08 14.96 -20.88
N GLU A 176 -5.53 15.61 -21.89
CA GLU A 176 -5.28 15.00 -23.19
C GLU A 176 -4.26 13.86 -23.11
N LEU A 177 -3.15 14.04 -22.39
CA LEU A 177 -2.16 12.99 -22.17
C LEU A 177 -2.76 11.78 -21.45
N VAL A 178 -3.47 12.00 -20.35
CA VAL A 178 -4.09 10.93 -19.56
C VAL A 178 -5.18 10.23 -20.36
N LYS A 179 -5.99 10.98 -21.16
CA LYS A 179 -6.98 10.39 -22.06
C LYS A 179 -6.33 9.43 -23.06
N LYS A 180 -5.29 9.87 -23.78
CA LYS A 180 -4.54 9.01 -24.72
C LYS A 180 -3.93 7.80 -24.05
N LEU A 181 -3.36 7.97 -22.85
CA LEU A 181 -2.83 6.86 -22.08
C LEU A 181 -3.92 5.82 -21.80
N TYR A 182 -5.09 6.24 -21.29
CA TYR A 182 -6.18 5.31 -20.98
C TYR A 182 -6.86 4.72 -22.23
N GLN A 183 -6.78 5.35 -23.39
CA GLN A 183 -7.19 4.73 -24.65
C GLN A 183 -6.35 3.49 -24.99
N ASN A 184 -5.07 3.50 -24.60
CA ASN A 184 -4.14 2.37 -24.79
C ASN A 184 -4.22 1.31 -23.67
N VAL A 185 -5.03 1.50 -22.62
CA VAL A 185 -5.21 0.51 -21.56
C VAL A 185 -5.99 -0.68 -22.09
N LYS A 186 -5.35 -1.84 -22.12
CA LYS A 186 -5.93 -3.11 -22.59
C LYS A 186 -6.77 -3.77 -21.51
N VAL A 187 -6.25 -3.80 -20.27
CA VAL A 187 -6.92 -4.39 -19.11
C VAL A 187 -6.83 -3.43 -17.92
N LEU A 188 -7.96 -3.26 -17.26
CA LEU A 188 -8.13 -2.43 -16.07
C LEU A 188 -8.53 -3.35 -14.90
N ASP A 189 -7.53 -3.95 -14.24
CA ASP A 189 -7.74 -4.89 -13.15
C ASP A 189 -8.24 -4.18 -11.87
N SER A 190 -8.87 -4.94 -10.97
CA SER A 190 -9.43 -4.38 -9.74
C SER A 190 -8.40 -3.91 -8.71
N GLY A 191 -7.14 -4.36 -8.81
CA GLY A 191 -6.05 -4.04 -7.90
C GLY A 191 -4.67 -4.30 -8.51
N ALA A 192 -3.64 -3.81 -7.85
CA ALA A 192 -2.26 -3.83 -8.34
C ALA A 192 -1.74 -5.26 -8.59
N ARG A 193 -1.99 -6.21 -7.68
CA ARG A 193 -1.57 -7.60 -7.84
C ARG A 193 -2.26 -8.28 -9.02
N GLY A 194 -3.54 -7.98 -9.28
CA GLY A 194 -4.25 -8.44 -10.48
C GLY A 194 -3.58 -7.98 -11.77
N SER A 195 -3.20 -6.70 -11.84
CA SER A 195 -2.48 -6.15 -12.98
C SER A 195 -1.09 -6.79 -13.18
N LEU A 196 -0.37 -7.05 -12.09
CA LEU A 196 0.91 -7.77 -12.15
C LEU A 196 0.71 -9.18 -12.71
N THR A 197 -0.29 -9.93 -12.24
CA THR A 197 -0.62 -11.26 -12.76
C THR A 197 -1.01 -11.21 -14.25
N THR A 198 -1.85 -10.26 -14.64
CA THR A 198 -2.23 -10.05 -16.04
C THR A 198 -1.02 -9.83 -16.93
N PHE A 199 -0.12 -8.94 -16.50
CA PHE A 199 1.09 -8.62 -17.26
C PHE A 199 2.13 -9.76 -17.21
N ALA A 200 2.54 -10.18 -16.00
CA ALA A 200 3.70 -11.03 -15.81
C ALA A 200 3.41 -12.52 -16.08
N GLU A 201 2.24 -13.01 -15.67
CA GLU A 201 1.92 -14.44 -15.75
C GLU A 201 1.08 -14.76 -17.00
N ARG A 202 0.10 -13.91 -17.34
CA ARG A 202 -0.75 -14.13 -18.53
C ARG A 202 -0.12 -13.59 -19.82
N GLY A 203 0.96 -12.80 -19.73
CA GLY A 203 1.69 -12.29 -20.89
C GLY A 203 0.94 -11.21 -21.69
N ILE A 204 -0.01 -10.50 -21.08
CA ILE A 204 -0.84 -9.50 -21.77
C ILE A 204 -0.22 -8.11 -21.59
N GLY A 205 -0.19 -7.32 -22.66
CA GLY A 205 0.29 -5.94 -22.67
C GLY A 205 1.80 -5.79 -22.87
N ASP A 206 2.21 -4.58 -23.25
CA ASP A 206 3.59 -4.20 -23.49
C ASP A 206 4.23 -3.57 -22.24
N VAL A 207 3.42 -2.87 -21.45
CA VAL A 207 3.85 -2.14 -20.26
C VAL A 207 2.82 -2.24 -19.15
N LEU A 208 3.30 -2.47 -17.93
CA LEU A 208 2.53 -2.36 -16.71
C LEU A 208 2.88 -1.05 -15.99
N LEU A 209 1.89 -0.22 -15.75
CA LEU A 209 2.04 0.92 -14.84
C LEU A 209 1.93 0.41 -13.41
N SER A 210 2.99 0.55 -12.65
CA SER A 210 3.13 -0.12 -11.36
C SER A 210 3.76 0.79 -10.31
N TRP A 211 3.58 0.43 -9.06
CA TRP A 211 4.44 0.92 -8.01
C TRP A 211 5.80 0.22 -8.07
N GLU A 212 6.84 0.93 -7.64
CA GLU A 212 8.22 0.46 -7.67
C GLU A 212 8.41 -0.88 -6.94
N ASN A 213 7.76 -1.08 -5.80
CA ASN A 213 7.89 -2.32 -5.04
C ASN A 213 7.33 -3.55 -5.77
N GLU A 214 6.21 -3.44 -6.48
CA GLU A 214 5.67 -4.53 -7.31
C GLU A 214 6.56 -4.79 -8.54
N ALA A 215 7.10 -3.75 -9.15
CA ALA A 215 8.03 -3.88 -10.27
C ALA A 215 9.34 -4.56 -9.85
N LEU A 216 9.89 -4.19 -8.69
CA LEU A 216 11.06 -4.85 -8.12
C LEU A 216 10.79 -6.31 -7.73
N LEU A 217 9.62 -6.60 -7.16
CA LEU A 217 9.18 -7.96 -6.89
C LEU A 217 9.13 -8.80 -8.18
N ALA A 218 8.60 -8.23 -9.26
CA ALA A 218 8.53 -8.91 -10.55
C ALA A 218 9.91 -9.19 -11.13
N THR A 219 10.82 -8.23 -11.10
CA THR A 219 12.16 -8.37 -11.72
C THR A 219 13.12 -9.21 -10.90
N GLN A 220 12.97 -9.27 -9.58
CA GLN A 220 13.88 -9.99 -8.70
C GLN A 220 13.35 -11.34 -8.21
N GLY A 221 12.01 -11.49 -8.16
CA GLY A 221 11.36 -12.69 -7.64
C GLY A 221 10.62 -13.52 -8.69
N LEU A 222 9.60 -12.94 -9.31
CA LEU A 222 8.65 -13.69 -10.14
C LEU A 222 9.11 -13.92 -11.59
N GLY A 223 9.98 -13.08 -12.11
CA GLY A 223 10.35 -13.08 -13.52
C GLY A 223 11.74 -12.54 -13.77
N LYS A 224 12.71 -13.01 -12.99
CA LYS A 224 14.11 -12.64 -13.22
C LYS A 224 14.45 -12.83 -14.71
N ASP A 225 15.03 -11.81 -15.30
CA ASP A 225 15.41 -11.78 -16.73
C ASP A 225 14.26 -11.74 -17.75
N LYS A 226 13.00 -11.59 -17.32
CA LYS A 226 11.83 -11.44 -18.24
C LYS A 226 11.37 -10.00 -18.40
N PHE A 227 11.71 -9.14 -17.47
CA PHE A 227 11.20 -7.77 -17.38
C PHE A 227 12.33 -6.78 -17.09
N GLU A 228 12.05 -5.51 -17.40
CA GLU A 228 12.90 -4.36 -17.06
C GLU A 228 12.05 -3.27 -16.45
N ILE A 229 12.62 -2.49 -15.53
CA ILE A 229 11.99 -1.33 -14.94
C ILE A 229 12.46 -0.09 -15.67
N VAL A 230 11.51 0.72 -16.14
CA VAL A 230 11.77 2.05 -16.68
C VAL A 230 11.33 3.08 -15.65
N TYR A 231 12.27 3.90 -15.22
CA TYR A 231 12.01 5.03 -14.35
C TYR A 231 11.70 6.25 -15.21
N PRO A 232 10.50 6.84 -15.12
CA PRO A 232 10.17 8.03 -15.93
C PRO A 232 10.96 9.24 -15.47
N SER A 233 11.03 10.28 -16.29
CA SER A 233 11.76 11.52 -16.02
C SER A 233 11.29 12.22 -14.74
N VAL A 234 10.02 12.11 -14.41
CA VAL A 234 9.42 12.58 -13.16
C VAL A 234 8.27 11.65 -12.76
N SER A 235 8.10 11.44 -11.47
CA SER A 235 7.00 10.65 -10.91
C SER A 235 6.48 11.28 -9.63
N ILE A 236 5.44 10.68 -9.04
CA ILE A 236 4.85 11.16 -7.79
C ILE A 236 5.47 10.44 -6.59
N LEU A 237 5.68 11.18 -5.49
CA LEU A 237 6.00 10.58 -4.19
C LEU A 237 4.73 9.93 -3.63
N ALA A 238 4.68 8.60 -3.66
CA ALA A 238 3.58 7.84 -3.08
C ALA A 238 3.82 7.63 -1.59
N GLU A 239 2.88 8.05 -0.76
CA GLU A 239 2.95 8.01 0.69
C GLU A 239 1.79 7.16 1.25
N PRO A 240 1.94 5.82 1.29
CA PRO A 240 0.96 4.95 1.92
C PRO A 240 0.88 5.27 3.42
N SER A 241 -0.35 5.33 3.92
CA SER A 241 -0.63 5.82 5.27
C SER A 241 -1.20 4.73 6.17
N VAL A 242 -1.00 4.91 7.47
CA VAL A 242 -1.42 3.95 8.50
C VAL A 242 -2.24 4.63 9.59
N ALA A 243 -3.20 3.91 10.16
CA ALA A 243 -3.99 4.42 11.27
C ALA A 243 -4.52 3.28 12.16
N ILE A 244 -4.76 3.60 13.42
CA ILE A 244 -5.49 2.76 14.36
C ILE A 244 -6.99 2.92 14.09
N VAL A 245 -7.73 1.81 14.04
CA VAL A 245 -9.19 1.86 13.99
C VAL A 245 -9.73 1.97 15.41
N ASP A 246 -9.92 3.21 15.86
CA ASP A 246 -10.20 3.54 17.26
C ASP A 246 -11.38 2.75 17.84
N LYS A 247 -12.48 2.62 17.11
CA LYS A 247 -13.67 1.91 17.57
C LYS A 247 -13.42 0.43 17.82
N THR A 248 -12.63 -0.23 16.97
CA THR A 248 -12.29 -1.65 17.14
C THR A 248 -11.38 -1.85 18.35
N VAL A 249 -10.28 -1.09 18.42
CA VAL A 249 -9.30 -1.28 19.52
C VAL A 249 -9.85 -0.86 20.89
N GLU A 250 -10.82 0.05 20.95
CA GLU A 250 -11.52 0.41 22.18
C GLU A 250 -12.39 -0.76 22.65
N LYS A 251 -13.14 -1.38 21.74
CA LYS A 251 -13.97 -2.53 22.02
C LYS A 251 -13.15 -3.76 22.46
N ASP A 252 -12.05 -4.03 21.78
CA ASP A 252 -11.28 -5.27 21.96
C ASP A 252 -10.12 -5.11 22.96
N GLY A 253 -9.87 -3.90 23.47
CA GLY A 253 -8.78 -3.62 24.42
C GLY A 253 -7.38 -3.61 23.76
N ASN A 254 -7.30 -3.56 22.45
CA ASN A 254 -6.05 -3.72 21.68
C ASN A 254 -5.28 -2.40 21.42
N ARG A 255 -5.68 -1.27 22.01
CA ARG A 255 -5.09 0.04 21.69
C ARG A 255 -3.56 0.10 21.85
N ASN A 256 -3.02 -0.48 22.94
CA ASN A 256 -1.58 -0.49 23.18
C ASN A 256 -0.85 -1.37 22.17
N LEU A 257 -1.41 -2.52 21.83
CA LEU A 257 -0.91 -3.42 20.81
C LEU A 257 -0.91 -2.74 19.43
N ALA A 258 -2.01 -2.11 19.04
CA ALA A 258 -2.14 -1.38 17.78
C ALA A 258 -1.13 -0.23 17.66
N ARG A 259 -0.96 0.54 18.73
CA ARG A 259 0.06 1.60 18.78
C ARG A 259 1.47 1.05 18.69
N GLY A 260 1.77 -0.04 19.40
CA GLY A 260 3.06 -0.74 19.33
C GLY A 260 3.32 -1.26 17.92
N TYR A 261 2.33 -1.88 17.29
CA TYR A 261 2.40 -2.40 15.93
C TYR A 261 2.75 -1.30 14.91
N LEU A 262 2.04 -0.18 14.91
CA LEU A 262 2.32 0.90 13.97
C LEU A 262 3.62 1.67 14.29
N ASN A 263 3.97 1.85 15.56
CA ASN A 263 5.25 2.46 15.94
C ASN A 263 6.46 1.61 15.49
N PHE A 264 6.35 0.30 15.51
CA PHE A 264 7.42 -0.59 15.08
C PHE A 264 7.78 -0.44 13.59
N LEU A 265 6.84 0.05 12.76
CA LEU A 265 7.12 0.42 11.35
C LEU A 265 8.22 1.49 11.23
N TYR A 266 8.35 2.37 12.24
CA TYR A 266 9.35 3.44 12.28
C TYR A 266 10.66 3.03 12.97
N SER A 267 10.71 1.83 13.56
CA SER A 267 11.94 1.29 14.16
C SER A 267 12.97 0.96 13.07
N PRO A 268 14.26 0.88 13.41
CA PRO A 268 15.28 0.46 12.46
C PRO A 268 14.95 -0.88 11.78
N LEU A 269 14.45 -1.87 12.54
CA LEU A 269 14.06 -3.17 12.00
C LEU A 269 12.82 -3.07 11.11
N GLY A 270 11.80 -2.32 11.51
CA GLY A 270 10.60 -2.10 10.68
C GLY A 270 10.94 -1.41 9.36
N GLN A 271 11.83 -0.44 9.39
CA GLN A 271 12.33 0.26 8.20
C GLN A 271 13.19 -0.66 7.30
N GLU A 272 14.00 -1.51 7.89
CA GLU A 272 14.79 -2.50 7.14
C GLU A 272 13.88 -3.54 6.46
N LEU A 273 12.86 -4.03 7.13
CA LEU A 273 11.86 -4.92 6.54
C LEU A 273 11.12 -4.24 5.38
N ALA A 274 10.74 -2.97 5.53
CA ALA A 274 10.13 -2.21 4.46
C ALA A 274 11.05 -2.14 3.23
N ALA A 275 12.32 -1.79 3.41
CA ALA A 275 13.32 -1.73 2.34
C ALA A 275 13.58 -3.08 1.68
N LYS A 276 13.66 -4.17 2.47
CA LYS A 276 13.80 -5.54 1.98
C LYS A 276 12.63 -5.94 1.06
N HIS A 277 11.43 -5.45 1.35
CA HIS A 277 10.23 -5.64 0.54
C HIS A 277 9.98 -4.50 -0.46
N TYR A 278 11.04 -3.80 -0.83
CA TYR A 278 11.08 -2.81 -1.91
C TYR A 278 10.29 -1.52 -1.67
N PHE A 279 9.93 -1.20 -0.42
CA PHE A 279 9.44 0.12 -0.04
C PHE A 279 10.61 1.02 0.33
N ARG A 280 10.58 2.28 -0.11
CA ARG A 280 11.60 3.27 0.22
C ARG A 280 11.54 3.64 1.69
N PRO A 281 12.58 3.35 2.49
CA PRO A 281 12.56 3.64 3.91
C PRO A 281 12.72 5.14 4.19
N ARG A 282 12.14 5.61 5.29
CA ARG A 282 12.31 6.97 5.78
C ARG A 282 13.54 7.13 6.68
N ASN A 283 14.02 6.04 7.27
CA ASN A 283 15.22 6.05 8.10
C ASN A 283 16.46 6.29 7.22
N PRO A 284 17.28 7.36 7.47
CA PRO A 284 18.40 7.69 6.60
C PRO A 284 19.49 6.62 6.55
N GLN A 285 19.75 5.92 7.65
CA GLN A 285 20.76 4.87 7.71
C GLN A 285 20.32 3.65 6.90
N VAL A 286 19.07 3.25 7.01
CA VAL A 286 18.49 2.18 6.19
C VAL A 286 18.45 2.60 4.72
N ALA A 287 18.05 3.84 4.41
CA ALA A 287 18.05 4.35 3.04
C ALA A 287 19.44 4.29 2.41
N THR A 288 20.49 4.63 3.15
CA THR A 288 21.89 4.52 2.69
C THR A 288 22.27 3.07 2.40
N LYS A 289 21.90 2.13 3.29
CA LYS A 289 22.18 0.70 3.09
C LYS A 289 21.52 0.14 1.82
N TYR A 290 20.33 0.61 1.49
CA TYR A 290 19.56 0.14 0.32
C TYR A 290 19.63 1.09 -0.90
N ALA A 291 20.56 2.05 -0.92
CA ALA A 291 20.66 3.06 -1.97
C ALA A 291 20.84 2.49 -3.39
N LYS A 292 21.49 1.33 -3.52
CA LYS A 292 21.64 0.65 -4.82
C LYS A 292 20.33 0.09 -5.37
N GLN A 293 19.39 -0.24 -4.50
CA GLN A 293 18.08 -0.78 -4.86
C GLN A 293 17.13 0.31 -5.36
N PHE A 294 17.29 1.54 -4.88
CA PHE A 294 16.38 2.65 -5.14
C PHE A 294 17.08 3.78 -5.90
N PRO A 295 17.01 3.80 -7.23
CA PRO A 295 17.60 4.87 -8.02
C PRO A 295 17.03 6.24 -7.62
N LYS A 296 17.84 7.28 -7.77
CA LYS A 296 17.35 8.65 -7.62
C LYS A 296 16.39 8.98 -8.76
N ILE A 297 15.22 9.47 -8.42
CA ILE A 297 14.18 9.89 -9.36
C ILE A 297 13.65 11.26 -8.94
N LYS A 298 13.31 12.10 -9.91
CA LYS A 298 12.65 13.38 -9.65
C LYS A 298 11.22 13.13 -9.25
N LEU A 299 10.85 13.51 -8.03
CA LEU A 299 9.52 13.31 -7.47
C LEU A 299 8.84 14.65 -7.15
N PHE A 300 7.52 14.68 -7.34
CA PHE A 300 6.66 15.72 -6.81
C PHE A 300 5.68 15.10 -5.80
N ASN A 301 5.15 15.90 -4.90
CA ASN A 301 4.20 15.43 -3.91
C ASN A 301 2.76 15.87 -4.22
N ILE A 302 1.81 15.21 -3.60
CA ILE A 302 0.36 15.44 -3.81
C ILE A 302 -0.06 16.85 -3.36
N GLN A 303 0.56 17.39 -2.31
CA GLN A 303 0.19 18.68 -1.76
C GLN A 303 0.55 19.82 -2.71
N ASP A 304 1.78 19.83 -3.23
CA ASP A 304 2.29 20.94 -4.04
C ASP A 304 1.62 21.00 -5.42
N VAL A 305 1.29 19.87 -6.01
CA VAL A 305 0.75 19.82 -7.39
C VAL A 305 -0.77 19.79 -7.40
N PHE A 306 -1.40 19.09 -6.46
CA PHE A 306 -2.86 18.87 -6.48
C PHE A 306 -3.59 19.52 -5.29
N GLY A 307 -2.89 20.14 -4.37
CA GLY A 307 -3.49 20.73 -3.17
C GLY A 307 -3.98 19.70 -2.15
N GLY A 308 -3.41 18.48 -2.19
CA GLY A 308 -3.70 17.39 -1.27
C GLY A 308 -4.77 16.41 -1.78
N TRP A 309 -4.96 15.32 -1.03
CA TRP A 309 -5.85 14.23 -1.43
C TRP A 309 -7.31 14.61 -1.50
N ALA A 310 -7.82 15.42 -0.57
CA ALA A 310 -9.24 15.81 -0.58
C ALA A 310 -9.60 16.53 -1.89
N LYS A 311 -8.75 17.45 -2.35
CA LYS A 311 -8.94 18.16 -3.62
C LYS A 311 -8.77 17.23 -4.82
N ALA A 312 -7.71 16.41 -4.84
CA ALA A 312 -7.45 15.46 -5.92
C ALA A 312 -8.60 14.45 -6.08
N GLN A 313 -9.11 13.90 -4.97
CA GLN A 313 -10.23 12.96 -4.96
C GLN A 313 -11.48 13.60 -5.56
N LYS A 314 -11.84 14.80 -5.10
CA LYS A 314 -13.02 15.54 -5.59
C LYS A 314 -12.92 15.88 -7.09
N THR A 315 -11.73 16.29 -7.53
CA THR A 315 -11.51 16.73 -8.91
C THR A 315 -11.46 15.56 -9.90
N HIS A 316 -10.85 14.45 -9.49
CA HIS A 316 -10.49 13.38 -10.43
C HIS A 316 -11.26 12.07 -10.27
N PHE A 317 -11.69 11.69 -9.04
CA PHE A 317 -12.05 10.30 -8.76
C PHE A 317 -13.47 10.07 -8.22
N VAL A 318 -14.17 11.09 -7.70
CA VAL A 318 -15.59 10.93 -7.34
C VAL A 318 -16.42 10.58 -8.57
N ASN A 319 -17.60 10.02 -8.36
CA ASN A 319 -18.48 9.64 -9.47
C ASN A 319 -18.79 10.84 -10.36
N GLY A 320 -18.59 10.67 -11.68
CA GLY A 320 -18.75 11.71 -12.69
C GLY A 320 -17.59 12.70 -12.79
N ALA A 321 -16.51 12.53 -12.01
CA ALA A 321 -15.33 13.38 -12.10
C ALA A 321 -14.46 13.07 -13.33
N ILE A 322 -13.31 13.72 -13.45
CA ILE A 322 -12.48 13.72 -14.66
C ILE A 322 -12.12 12.30 -15.13
N PHE A 323 -11.77 11.39 -14.20
CA PHE A 323 -11.45 10.01 -14.61
C PHE A 323 -12.63 9.32 -15.30
N ASP A 324 -13.84 9.42 -14.75
CA ASP A 324 -15.03 8.81 -15.34
C ASP A 324 -15.32 9.41 -16.73
N GLN A 325 -15.14 10.72 -16.91
CA GLN A 325 -15.30 11.39 -18.20
C GLN A 325 -14.28 10.89 -19.22
N ILE A 326 -13.00 10.84 -18.86
CA ILE A 326 -11.91 10.33 -19.71
C ILE A 326 -12.17 8.87 -20.13
N TYR A 327 -12.58 8.04 -19.16
CA TYR A 327 -12.80 6.62 -19.42
C TYR A 327 -14.05 6.35 -20.26
N ALA A 328 -15.09 7.17 -20.12
CA ALA A 328 -16.28 7.10 -20.96
C ALA A 328 -16.01 7.47 -22.43
N GLU A 329 -14.98 8.25 -22.71
CA GLU A 329 -14.54 8.63 -24.06
C GLU A 329 -13.63 7.57 -24.73
N LYS A 330 -13.43 6.42 -24.07
CA LYS A 330 -12.68 5.29 -24.65
C LYS A 330 -13.50 4.69 -25.81
N PRO A 331 -12.90 4.50 -27.01
CA PRO A 331 -13.58 3.91 -28.17
C PRO A 331 -14.00 2.45 -27.93
#